data_4415cb59da9d65125f6d9c122f20d5d8
#
_entry.id   4415cb59da9d65125f6d9c122f20d5d8
#
_cell.length_a   1.000
_cell.length_b   1.000
_cell.length_c   1.000
_cell.angle_alpha   90.00
_cell.angle_beta   90.00
_cell.angle_gamma   90.00
#
_symmetry.space_group_name_H-M   'P 1'
#
loop_
_entity.id
_entity.type
_entity.pdbx_description
1 polymer ?
#
loop_
_entity_poly.entity_id
_entity_poly.type
_entity_poly.pdbx_seq_one_letter_code
_entity_poly.pdbx_strand_id
1 'polypeptide(L)'
;MEKYRERKKDLHLVFINLEKAYDNIPRSLVWDSLKNRGISRRYIEVIQDMYDRVATNIHTPAGMTESFPINVRLHQGSALSPFIFTVIMEEISKSIWEAVPWCMLFADDIVLAAETKEEANSKLGEWREALEGKGLHISRTKTEYLRCNFSGIESLGEPEVTIGGEVVVCTFKFKYLGSVI
;
A
#
# COMPACT_ATOMS: atom_id res chain seq x y z
N MET A 1 -1.55 11.84 17.34
CA MET A 1 -0.49 12.83 17.56
C MET A 1 -0.68 13.61 18.85
N GLU A 2 -1.84 14.25 19.11
CA GLU A 2 -2.12 15.05 20.29
C GLU A 2 -1.85 14.29 21.61
N LYS A 3 -2.38 13.08 21.73
CA LYS A 3 -2.17 12.20 22.88
C LYS A 3 -0.69 11.85 23.16
N TYR A 4 0.14 11.77 22.12
CA TYR A 4 1.59 11.53 22.25
C TYR A 4 2.31 12.81 22.67
N ARG A 5 1.93 13.95 22.11
CA ARG A 5 2.45 15.26 22.48
C ARG A 5 2.17 15.58 23.96
N GLU A 6 0.96 15.32 24.46
CA GLU A 6 0.62 15.50 25.88
C GLU A 6 1.46 14.62 26.82
N ARG A 7 1.78 13.40 26.36
CA ARG A 7 2.60 12.45 27.13
C ARG A 7 4.11 12.63 26.95
N LYS A 8 4.52 13.59 26.11
CA LYS A 8 5.94 13.80 25.72
C LYS A 8 6.61 12.52 25.18
N LYS A 9 5.87 11.71 24.46
CA LYS A 9 6.37 10.49 23.82
C LYS A 9 6.53 10.71 22.33
N ASP A 10 7.65 10.26 21.78
CA ASP A 10 7.90 10.33 20.36
C ASP A 10 6.93 9.42 19.58
N LEU A 11 6.67 9.81 18.35
CA LEU A 11 5.84 9.05 17.42
C LEU A 11 6.59 8.96 16.10
N HIS A 12 6.72 7.73 15.61
CA HIS A 12 7.35 7.40 14.35
C HIS A 12 6.28 7.01 13.34
N LEU A 13 6.23 7.70 12.21
CA LEU A 13 5.27 7.45 11.14
C LEU A 13 5.99 7.04 9.87
N VAL A 14 5.57 5.94 9.26
CA VAL A 14 6.04 5.52 7.93
C VAL A 14 4.86 5.60 6.97
N PHE A 15 5.02 6.40 5.93
CA PHE A 15 4.04 6.57 4.86
C PHE A 15 4.48 5.68 3.69
N ILE A 16 3.83 4.53 3.57
CA ILE A 16 4.11 3.57 2.50
C ILE A 16 3.34 3.99 1.26
N ASN A 17 4.05 4.09 0.15
CA ASN A 17 3.48 4.29 -1.17
C ASN A 17 3.71 3.03 -2.02
N LEU A 18 2.69 2.57 -2.72
CA LEU A 18 2.76 1.41 -3.59
C LEU A 18 3.14 1.79 -5.02
N GLU A 19 3.96 0.96 -5.68
CA GLU A 19 4.33 1.16 -7.08
C GLU A 19 3.18 0.76 -8.00
N LYS A 20 2.53 1.75 -8.63
CA LYS A 20 1.46 1.50 -9.62
C LYS A 20 0.48 0.42 -9.14
N ALA A 21 -0.03 0.57 -7.90
CA ALA A 21 -0.80 -0.46 -7.21
C ALA A 21 -1.89 -1.09 -8.10
N TYR A 22 -2.69 -0.27 -8.79
CA TYR A 22 -3.75 -0.74 -9.67
C TYR A 22 -3.25 -1.50 -10.90
N ASP A 23 -2.05 -1.18 -11.39
CA ASP A 23 -1.48 -1.79 -12.60
C ASP A 23 -0.77 -3.11 -12.31
N ASN A 24 -0.32 -3.34 -11.06
CA ASN A 24 0.47 -4.50 -10.69
C ASN A 24 -0.33 -5.62 -10.02
N ILE A 25 -1.65 -5.46 -9.81
CA ILE A 25 -2.48 -6.48 -9.18
C ILE A 25 -2.64 -7.71 -10.10
N PRO A 26 -2.19 -8.90 -9.64
CA PRO A 26 -2.45 -10.14 -10.35
C PRO A 26 -3.95 -10.47 -10.33
N ARG A 27 -4.52 -10.91 -11.45
CA ARG A 27 -5.94 -11.30 -11.50
C ARG A 27 -6.29 -12.46 -10.57
N SER A 28 -5.37 -13.41 -10.36
CA SER A 28 -5.56 -14.49 -9.39
C SER A 28 -5.86 -13.94 -7.99
N LEU A 29 -5.09 -12.92 -7.57
CA LEU A 29 -5.30 -12.26 -6.27
C LEU A 29 -6.70 -11.62 -6.18
N VAL A 30 -7.19 -11.01 -7.26
CA VAL A 30 -8.56 -10.47 -7.31
C VAL A 30 -9.58 -11.57 -7.01
N TRP A 31 -9.50 -12.69 -7.74
CA TRP A 31 -10.48 -13.77 -7.62
C TRP A 31 -10.44 -14.45 -6.25
N ASP A 32 -9.26 -14.66 -5.72
CA ASP A 32 -9.09 -15.28 -4.41
C ASP A 32 -9.59 -14.34 -3.30
N SER A 33 -9.29 -13.05 -3.37
CA SER A 33 -9.77 -12.06 -2.40
C SER A 33 -11.30 -11.95 -2.40
N LEU A 34 -11.94 -11.91 -3.59
CA LEU A 34 -13.40 -11.87 -3.70
C LEU A 34 -14.05 -13.15 -3.12
N LYS A 35 -13.46 -14.33 -3.38
CA LYS A 35 -13.93 -15.60 -2.80
C LYS A 35 -13.80 -15.60 -1.27
N ASN A 36 -12.64 -15.20 -0.75
CA ASN A 36 -12.36 -15.16 0.68
C ASN A 36 -13.26 -14.15 1.42
N ARG A 37 -13.66 -13.08 0.73
CA ARG A 37 -14.65 -12.12 1.22
C ARG A 37 -16.07 -12.69 1.27
N GLY A 38 -16.32 -13.83 0.64
CA GLY A 38 -17.66 -14.46 0.57
C GLY A 38 -18.56 -13.90 -0.53
N ILE A 39 -17.98 -13.23 -1.53
CA ILE A 39 -18.74 -12.81 -2.71
C ILE A 39 -19.25 -14.04 -3.47
N SER A 40 -20.54 -14.05 -3.82
CA SER A 40 -21.12 -15.20 -4.50
C SER A 40 -20.44 -15.48 -5.84
N ARG A 41 -20.32 -16.76 -6.19
CA ARG A 41 -19.70 -17.21 -7.44
C ARG A 41 -20.26 -16.52 -8.66
N ARG A 42 -21.57 -16.31 -8.70
CA ARG A 42 -22.26 -15.64 -9.81
C ARG A 42 -21.73 -14.21 -10.06
N TYR A 43 -21.51 -13.42 -8.99
CA TYR A 43 -20.94 -12.08 -9.13
C TYR A 43 -19.46 -12.12 -9.55
N ILE A 44 -18.72 -13.09 -9.04
CA ILE A 44 -17.31 -13.26 -9.45
C ILE A 44 -17.24 -13.60 -10.94
N GLU A 45 -18.10 -14.48 -11.47
CA GLU A 45 -18.17 -14.82 -12.88
C GLU A 45 -18.51 -13.59 -13.74
N VAL A 46 -19.47 -12.77 -13.32
CA VAL A 46 -19.78 -11.50 -14.02
C VAL A 46 -18.58 -10.55 -14.05
N ILE A 47 -17.87 -10.43 -12.93
CA ILE A 47 -16.66 -9.58 -12.88
C ILE A 47 -15.57 -10.19 -13.79
N GLN A 48 -15.40 -11.50 -13.79
CA GLN A 48 -14.45 -12.19 -14.68
C GLN A 48 -14.75 -11.91 -16.15
N ASP A 49 -16.03 -11.99 -16.55
CA ASP A 49 -16.45 -11.67 -17.92
C ASP A 49 -16.12 -10.23 -18.32
N MET A 50 -16.19 -9.28 -17.38
CA MET A 50 -15.78 -7.89 -17.63
C MET A 50 -14.26 -7.74 -17.84
N TYR A 51 -13.47 -8.67 -17.30
CA TYR A 51 -12.01 -8.70 -17.43
C TYR A 51 -11.55 -9.65 -18.54
N ASP A 52 -12.44 -10.48 -19.07
CA ASP A 52 -12.12 -11.40 -20.15
C ASP A 52 -11.94 -10.65 -21.46
N ARG A 53 -11.03 -11.14 -22.29
CA ARG A 53 -10.73 -10.59 -23.62
C ARG A 53 -10.39 -9.10 -23.65
N VAL A 54 -9.93 -8.54 -22.51
CA VAL A 54 -9.43 -7.17 -22.50
C VAL A 54 -8.11 -7.12 -23.25
N ALA A 55 -8.12 -6.40 -24.35
CA ALA A 55 -6.96 -6.17 -25.18
C ALA A 55 -6.76 -4.66 -25.39
N THR A 56 -5.55 -4.27 -25.66
CA THR A 56 -5.20 -2.87 -25.95
C THR A 56 -4.28 -2.78 -27.15
N ASN A 57 -4.25 -1.60 -27.73
CA ASN A 57 -3.32 -1.23 -28.80
C ASN A 57 -2.63 0.07 -28.39
N ILE A 58 -1.42 0.27 -28.83
CA ILE A 58 -0.68 1.51 -28.59
C ILE A 58 -0.67 2.35 -29.87
N HIS A 59 -1.12 3.58 -29.74
CA HIS A 59 -0.94 4.60 -30.77
C HIS A 59 0.46 5.17 -30.70
N THR A 60 1.20 5.06 -31.80
CA THR A 60 2.53 5.65 -31.95
C THR A 60 2.54 6.62 -33.16
N PRO A 61 3.50 7.51 -33.27
CA PRO A 61 3.67 8.32 -34.48
C PRO A 61 3.86 7.50 -35.75
N ALA A 62 4.30 6.24 -35.65
CA ALA A 62 4.51 5.31 -36.75
C ALA A 62 3.26 4.48 -37.08
N GLY A 63 2.17 4.60 -36.31
CA GLY A 63 0.93 3.84 -36.51
C GLY A 63 0.43 3.15 -35.23
N MET A 64 -0.60 2.31 -35.39
CA MET A 64 -1.16 1.48 -34.32
C MET A 64 -0.46 0.13 -34.25
N THR A 65 -0.19 -0.34 -33.03
CA THR A 65 0.27 -1.73 -32.83
C THR A 65 -0.87 -2.72 -33.03
N GLU A 66 -0.53 -3.99 -33.22
CA GLU A 66 -1.50 -5.07 -33.08
C GLU A 66 -2.06 -5.10 -31.65
N SER A 67 -3.28 -5.62 -31.54
CA SER A 67 -3.96 -5.76 -30.25
C SER A 67 -3.30 -6.87 -29.43
N PHE A 68 -2.98 -6.59 -28.17
CA PHE A 68 -2.40 -7.59 -27.25
C PHE A 68 -3.22 -7.70 -25.96
N PRO A 69 -3.32 -8.93 -25.38
CA PRO A 69 -4.13 -9.16 -24.19
C PRO A 69 -3.49 -8.53 -22.94
N ILE A 70 -4.34 -8.08 -22.03
CA ILE A 70 -3.94 -7.55 -20.72
C ILE A 70 -4.35 -8.56 -19.66
N ASN A 71 -3.36 -9.15 -18.97
CA ASN A 71 -3.57 -10.20 -17.97
C ASN A 71 -3.36 -9.74 -16.52
N VAL A 72 -2.96 -8.49 -16.31
CA VAL A 72 -2.78 -7.85 -15.01
C VAL A 72 -3.59 -6.57 -14.95
N ARG A 73 -3.61 -5.92 -13.83
CA ARG A 73 -4.22 -4.63 -13.50
C ARG A 73 -5.74 -4.64 -13.27
N LEU A 74 -6.16 -3.70 -12.44
CA LEU A 74 -7.56 -3.29 -12.33
C LEU A 74 -7.88 -2.24 -13.40
N HIS A 75 -9.13 -2.23 -13.86
CA HIS A 75 -9.57 -1.24 -14.85
C HIS A 75 -9.61 0.15 -14.22
N GLN A 76 -8.68 1.03 -14.58
CA GLN A 76 -8.71 2.42 -14.15
C GLN A 76 -9.96 3.12 -14.69
N GLY A 77 -10.65 3.86 -13.82
CA GLY A 77 -11.92 4.52 -14.16
C GLY A 77 -13.17 3.64 -14.00
N SER A 78 -13.05 2.35 -13.73
CA SER A 78 -14.19 1.50 -13.37
C SER A 78 -14.67 1.79 -11.95
N ALA A 79 -15.97 1.89 -11.75
CA ALA A 79 -16.57 2.05 -10.42
C ALA A 79 -16.30 0.86 -9.48
N LEU A 80 -16.01 -0.32 -10.02
CA LEU A 80 -15.70 -1.53 -9.25
C LEU A 80 -14.24 -1.58 -8.77
N SER A 81 -13.32 -0.94 -9.48
CA SER A 81 -11.89 -1.06 -9.17
C SER A 81 -11.51 -0.58 -7.77
N PRO A 82 -12.03 0.54 -7.23
CA PRO A 82 -11.77 0.93 -5.85
C PRO A 82 -12.30 -0.10 -4.83
N PHE A 83 -13.47 -0.67 -5.07
CA PHE A 83 -14.04 -1.70 -4.21
C PHE A 83 -13.17 -2.98 -4.22
N ILE A 84 -12.80 -3.46 -5.42
CA ILE A 84 -11.94 -4.64 -5.56
C ILE A 84 -10.59 -4.39 -4.87
N PHE A 85 -10.00 -3.22 -5.05
CA PHE A 85 -8.75 -2.84 -4.41
C PHE A 85 -8.88 -2.88 -2.88
N THR A 86 -9.95 -2.33 -2.32
CA THR A 86 -10.23 -2.37 -0.88
C THR A 86 -10.32 -3.81 -0.37
N VAL A 87 -11.00 -4.70 -1.09
CA VAL A 87 -11.12 -6.13 -0.73
C VAL A 87 -9.75 -6.82 -0.75
N ILE A 88 -8.91 -6.50 -1.72
CA ILE A 88 -7.54 -7.03 -1.81
C ILE A 88 -6.70 -6.55 -0.63
N MET A 89 -6.74 -5.26 -0.33
CA MET A 89 -5.98 -4.68 0.78
C MET A 89 -6.46 -5.23 2.13
N GLU A 90 -7.75 -5.44 2.32
CA GLU A 90 -8.32 -6.10 3.49
C GLU A 90 -7.79 -7.54 3.61
N GLU A 91 -7.74 -8.29 2.51
CA GLU A 91 -7.21 -9.67 2.50
C GLU A 91 -5.71 -9.72 2.84
N ILE A 92 -4.92 -8.82 2.30
CA ILE A 92 -3.48 -8.72 2.59
C ILE A 92 -3.24 -8.33 4.05
N SER A 93 -4.01 -7.37 4.57
CA SER A 93 -3.81 -6.85 5.91
C SER A 93 -4.30 -7.77 7.02
N LYS A 94 -5.14 -8.77 6.74
CA LYS A 94 -5.72 -9.67 7.76
C LYS A 94 -4.70 -10.26 8.73
N SER A 95 -3.57 -10.75 8.23
CA SER A 95 -2.55 -11.39 9.07
C SER A 95 -1.71 -10.38 9.85
N ILE A 96 -1.64 -9.15 9.36
CA ILE A 96 -0.82 -8.07 9.93
C ILE A 96 -1.65 -7.20 10.86
N TRP A 97 -2.97 -7.06 10.59
CA TRP A 97 -3.87 -6.21 11.34
C TRP A 97 -4.04 -6.65 12.80
N GLU A 98 -3.96 -7.93 13.09
CA GLU A 98 -4.00 -8.46 14.45
C GLU A 98 -2.78 -8.06 15.28
N ALA A 99 -1.62 -7.89 14.62
CA ALA A 99 -0.36 -7.53 15.27
C ALA A 99 -0.14 -6.02 15.39
N VAL A 100 -0.84 -5.20 14.59
CA VAL A 100 -0.56 -3.75 14.44
C VAL A 100 -1.81 -2.91 14.67
N PRO A 101 -2.12 -2.50 15.93
CA PRO A 101 -3.31 -1.67 16.18
C PRO A 101 -3.22 -0.24 15.62
N TRP A 102 -2.10 0.17 15.07
CA TRP A 102 -1.81 1.55 14.63
C TRP A 102 -1.45 1.61 13.14
N CYS A 103 -2.32 1.09 12.29
CA CYS A 103 -2.21 1.25 10.85
C CYS A 103 -3.42 2.01 10.33
N MET A 104 -3.18 3.02 9.53
CA MET A 104 -4.22 3.72 8.76
C MET A 104 -4.09 3.29 7.31
N LEU A 105 -5.19 2.79 6.74
CA LEU A 105 -5.26 2.34 5.36
C LEU A 105 -6.34 3.15 4.65
N PHE A 106 -5.98 3.83 3.59
CA PHE A 106 -6.90 4.55 2.72
C PHE A 106 -6.49 4.39 1.27
N ALA A 107 -7.23 3.58 0.53
CA ALA A 107 -6.87 3.16 -0.83
C ALA A 107 -5.45 2.57 -0.88
N ASP A 108 -4.55 3.18 -1.63
CA ASP A 108 -3.14 2.80 -1.77
C ASP A 108 -2.19 3.48 -0.76
N ASP A 109 -2.71 4.39 0.05
CA ASP A 109 -1.94 5.06 1.10
C ASP A 109 -1.99 4.26 2.41
N ILE A 110 -0.84 3.79 2.87
CA ILE A 110 -0.69 3.05 4.12
C ILE A 110 0.18 3.88 5.07
N VAL A 111 -0.31 4.13 6.28
CA VAL A 111 0.47 4.82 7.31
C VAL A 111 0.67 3.90 8.51
N LEU A 112 1.91 3.62 8.83
CA LEU A 112 2.30 2.87 10.02
C LEU A 112 2.71 3.84 11.12
N ALA A 113 2.22 3.60 12.33
CA ALA A 113 2.62 4.34 13.51
C ALA A 113 3.37 3.41 14.49
N ALA A 114 4.40 3.94 15.15
CA ALA A 114 5.23 3.22 16.10
C ALA A 114 5.75 4.15 17.20
N GLU A 115 6.10 3.61 18.35
CA GLU A 115 6.72 4.38 19.44
C GLU A 115 8.24 4.43 19.32
N THR A 116 8.86 3.51 18.56
CA THR A 116 10.31 3.47 18.31
C THR A 116 10.61 3.22 16.83
N LYS A 117 11.86 3.48 16.42
CA LYS A 117 12.33 3.17 15.07
C LYS A 117 12.43 1.67 14.80
N GLU A 118 12.80 0.90 15.81
CA GLU A 118 12.86 -0.56 15.73
C GLU A 118 11.48 -1.14 15.46
N GLU A 119 10.46 -0.66 16.16
CA GLU A 119 9.09 -1.05 15.94
C GLU A 119 8.61 -0.63 14.54
N ALA A 120 8.98 0.58 14.10
CA ALA A 120 8.66 1.06 12.75
C ALA A 120 9.28 0.16 11.67
N ASN A 121 10.55 -0.25 11.85
CA ASN A 121 11.25 -1.18 10.95
C ASN A 121 10.58 -2.56 10.93
N SER A 122 10.22 -3.11 12.10
CA SER A 122 9.54 -4.41 12.19
C SER A 122 8.22 -4.40 11.43
N LYS A 123 7.36 -3.41 11.70
CA LYS A 123 6.07 -3.23 11.03
C LYS A 123 6.23 -3.05 9.52
N LEU A 124 7.21 -2.24 9.11
CA LEU A 124 7.49 -2.02 7.68
C LEU A 124 7.95 -3.31 6.99
N GLY A 125 8.75 -4.14 7.68
CA GLY A 125 9.14 -5.46 7.21
C GLY A 125 7.97 -6.40 7.00
N GLU A 126 7.08 -6.51 7.97
CA GLU A 126 5.87 -7.34 7.90
C GLU A 126 4.95 -6.92 6.75
N TRP A 127 4.72 -5.62 6.59
CA TRP A 127 3.94 -5.08 5.49
C TRP A 127 4.58 -5.34 4.13
N ARG A 128 5.91 -5.18 4.05
CA ARG A 128 6.64 -5.47 2.81
C ARG A 128 6.48 -6.94 2.41
N GLU A 129 6.69 -7.87 3.32
CA GLU A 129 6.56 -9.31 3.06
C GLU A 129 5.14 -9.67 2.59
N ALA A 130 4.12 -9.13 3.25
CA ALA A 130 2.73 -9.39 2.90
C ALA A 130 2.35 -8.83 1.53
N LEU A 131 2.79 -7.62 1.20
CA LEU A 131 2.53 -6.98 -0.08
C LEU A 131 3.30 -7.65 -1.22
N GLU A 132 4.63 -7.81 -1.05
CA GLU A 132 5.50 -8.38 -2.08
C GLU A 132 5.18 -9.86 -2.33
N GLY A 133 4.80 -10.61 -1.30
CA GLY A 133 4.29 -11.98 -1.42
C GLY A 133 3.00 -12.12 -2.24
N LYS A 134 2.29 -11.02 -2.47
CA LYS A 134 1.10 -10.93 -3.32
C LYS A 134 1.34 -10.19 -4.64
N GLY A 135 2.59 -9.81 -4.93
CA GLY A 135 2.98 -9.13 -6.17
C GLY A 135 2.75 -7.62 -6.16
N LEU A 136 2.51 -7.02 -4.99
CA LEU A 136 2.47 -5.57 -4.83
C LEU A 136 3.80 -5.08 -4.27
N HIS A 137 4.40 -4.06 -4.91
CA HIS A 137 5.70 -3.56 -4.53
C HIS A 137 5.60 -2.20 -3.82
N ILE A 138 6.42 -2.03 -2.78
CA ILE A 138 6.55 -0.74 -2.09
C ILE A 138 7.49 0.16 -2.91
N SER A 139 7.06 1.39 -3.16
CA SER A 139 7.92 2.41 -3.79
C SER A 139 8.94 2.92 -2.79
N ARG A 140 10.19 2.52 -2.95
CA ARG A 140 11.31 2.94 -2.09
C ARG A 140 11.55 4.45 -2.15
N THR A 141 11.33 5.05 -3.34
CA THR A 141 11.58 6.48 -3.56
C THR A 141 10.45 7.40 -3.10
N LYS A 142 9.23 6.86 -2.92
CA LYS A 142 8.04 7.62 -2.50
C LYS A 142 7.58 7.28 -1.09
N THR A 143 8.13 6.23 -0.49
CA THR A 143 7.88 5.92 0.91
C THR A 143 8.71 6.87 1.76
N GLU A 144 8.07 7.50 2.74
CA GLU A 144 8.68 8.52 3.58
C GLU A 144 8.51 8.18 5.06
N TYR A 145 9.46 8.62 5.86
CA TYR A 145 9.47 8.47 7.31
C TYR A 145 9.43 9.84 7.97
N LEU A 146 8.55 9.99 8.95
CA LEU A 146 8.41 11.20 9.76
C LEU A 146 8.57 10.87 11.25
N ARG A 147 9.49 11.55 11.91
CA ARG A 147 9.59 11.53 13.39
C ARG A 147 8.93 12.76 13.98
N CYS A 148 7.97 12.53 14.85
CA CYS A 148 7.41 13.56 15.72
C CYS A 148 8.17 13.54 17.07
N ASN A 149 9.17 14.39 17.22
CA ASN A 149 9.97 14.49 18.45
C ASN A 149 9.22 15.32 19.51
N PHE A 150 8.42 14.65 20.32
CA PHE A 150 7.69 15.27 21.44
C PHE A 150 8.42 15.14 22.78
N SER A 151 9.39 14.25 22.89
CA SER A 151 10.22 14.05 24.08
C SER A 151 11.32 15.11 24.23
N GLY A 152 11.72 15.74 23.11
CA GLY A 152 12.86 16.66 23.06
C GLY A 152 14.22 15.96 23.12
N ILE A 153 14.25 14.61 23.06
CA ILE A 153 15.49 13.83 23.10
C ILE A 153 15.99 13.65 21.66
N GLU A 154 17.27 13.95 21.44
CA GLU A 154 17.92 13.66 20.16
C GLU A 154 18.27 12.16 20.07
N SER A 155 17.93 11.53 18.94
CA SER A 155 18.21 10.10 18.69
C SER A 155 19.60 9.91 18.13
N LEU A 156 20.62 10.08 18.94
CA LEU A 156 22.00 9.79 18.55
C LEU A 156 22.24 8.27 18.61
N GLY A 157 22.54 7.66 17.45
CA GLY A 157 22.90 6.24 17.35
C GLY A 157 21.75 5.25 17.21
N GLU A 158 20.52 5.71 17.04
CA GLU A 158 19.40 4.81 16.71
C GLU A 158 19.49 4.32 15.25
N PRO A 159 19.04 3.06 14.99
CA PRO A 159 19.02 2.53 13.64
C PRO A 159 18.11 3.39 12.72
N GLU A 160 18.49 3.47 11.45
CA GLU A 160 17.65 4.13 10.45
C GLU A 160 16.46 3.26 10.05
N VAL A 161 15.38 3.89 9.59
CA VAL A 161 14.25 3.17 8.99
C VAL A 161 14.67 2.77 7.58
N THR A 162 14.56 1.47 7.25
CA THR A 162 15.05 0.92 5.98
C THR A 162 14.03 0.03 5.30
N ILE A 163 14.08 0.00 3.97
CA ILE A 163 13.34 -0.95 3.12
C ILE A 163 14.36 -1.75 2.31
N GLY A 164 14.48 -3.05 2.60
CA GLY A 164 15.43 -3.92 1.87
C GLY A 164 16.89 -3.48 1.98
N GLY A 165 17.25 -2.84 3.09
CA GLY A 165 18.61 -2.33 3.34
C GLY A 165 18.87 -0.90 2.82
N GLU A 166 17.90 -0.28 2.13
CA GLU A 166 17.98 1.11 1.70
C GLU A 166 17.26 2.01 2.71
N VAL A 167 17.89 3.14 3.06
CA VAL A 167 17.34 4.10 4.03
C VAL A 167 16.12 4.80 3.46
N VAL A 168 15.03 4.81 4.23
CA VAL A 168 13.80 5.53 3.88
C VAL A 168 14.04 7.03 4.07
N VAL A 169 13.57 7.83 3.12
CA VAL A 169 13.72 9.30 3.17
C VAL A 169 13.01 9.85 4.40
N CYS A 170 13.78 10.55 5.25
CA CYS A 170 13.23 11.25 6.40
C CYS A 170 12.65 12.60 5.95
N THR A 171 11.39 12.86 6.32
CA THR A 171 10.71 14.13 6.03
C THR A 171 10.30 14.84 7.32
N PHE A 172 10.14 16.15 7.24
CA PHE A 172 9.65 16.97 8.36
C PHE A 172 8.16 17.30 8.24
N LYS A 173 7.55 16.97 7.13
CA LYS A 173 6.13 17.17 6.85
C LYS A 173 5.66 16.17 5.82
N PHE A 174 4.46 15.69 5.97
CA PHE A 174 3.83 14.80 4.99
C PHE A 174 2.42 15.29 4.65
N LYS A 175 2.03 15.19 3.38
CA LYS A 175 0.67 15.52 2.95
C LYS A 175 -0.15 14.24 2.87
N TYR A 176 -1.06 14.05 3.80
CA TYR A 176 -1.96 12.91 3.85
C TYR A 176 -3.41 13.35 3.64
N LEU A 177 -4.08 12.79 2.65
CA LEU A 177 -5.49 13.11 2.30
C LEU A 177 -5.78 14.62 2.21
N GLY A 178 -4.84 15.39 1.67
CA GLY A 178 -4.98 16.83 1.50
C GLY A 178 -4.58 17.67 2.72
N SER A 179 -4.36 17.05 3.88
CA SER A 179 -3.86 17.72 5.09
C SER A 179 -2.35 17.54 5.21
N VAL A 180 -1.66 18.57 5.74
CA VAL A 180 -0.23 18.50 6.05
C VAL A 180 -0.08 18.08 7.50
N ILE A 181 0.67 17.03 7.73
CA ILE A 181 1.05 16.52 9.05
C ILE A 181 2.48 16.95 9.36
#